data_fe3a58fbeb9fe8cc96796178c667d85e
#
_entry.id   fe3a58fbeb9fe8cc96796178c667d85e
#
_cell.length_a   1.000
_cell.length_b   1.000
_cell.length_c   1.000
_cell.angle_alpha   90.00
_cell.angle_beta   90.00
_cell.angle_gamma   90.00
#
_symmetry.space_group_name_H-M   'P 1'
#
loop_
_entity.id
_entity.type
_entity.pdbx_description
1 polymer ?
#
loop_
_entity_poly.entity_id
_entity_poly.type
_entity_poly.pdbx_seq_one_letter_code
_entity_poly.pdbx_strand_id
1 'polypeptide(L)'
;ILCCPAPGEQVKELFAAFTKRMREENGIKFQTVMHQYSQADYEGIISVENQTEEDPGGLIYWTAGAEAACAVNETIENKVYNGEYTVKTEYTQAQLSEGITAGKLLFHKVGDEVRVLRDINTLTSYTAEKGNDFSSNQTIRVLDQIGNDIAAIFNNRYLGKIPNDEAGRVSLWNDIVTYVKQM
;
A
#
# COMPACT_ATOMS: atom_id res chain seq x y z
N ILE A 1 6.10 0.34 -5.36
CA ILE A 1 5.87 -0.87 -4.54
C ILE A 1 7.17 -1.65 -4.41
N LEU A 2 7.47 -2.14 -3.20
CA LEU A 2 8.62 -3.00 -2.88
C LEU A 2 8.10 -4.39 -2.50
N CYS A 3 8.83 -5.45 -2.82
CA CYS A 3 8.53 -6.82 -2.38
C CYS A 3 9.59 -7.33 -1.42
N CYS A 4 9.18 -8.05 -0.38
CA CYS A 4 10.08 -8.80 0.48
C CYS A 4 9.91 -10.32 0.24
N PRO A 5 10.74 -10.95 -0.61
CA PRO A 5 10.62 -12.38 -0.93
C PRO A 5 11.19 -13.30 0.15
N ALA A 6 11.85 -12.76 1.17
CA ALA A 6 12.53 -13.56 2.18
C ALA A 6 11.55 -14.14 3.20
N PRO A 7 11.63 -15.45 3.50
CA PRO A 7 10.75 -16.10 4.46
C PRO A 7 11.12 -15.83 5.93
N GLY A 8 12.34 -15.36 6.22
CA GLY A 8 12.83 -15.18 7.59
C GLY A 8 12.30 -13.91 8.26
N GLU A 9 11.84 -14.03 9.51
CA GLU A 9 11.27 -12.91 10.28
C GLU A 9 12.22 -11.72 10.41
N GLN A 10 13.49 -11.95 10.67
CA GLN A 10 14.51 -10.88 10.79
C GLN A 10 14.62 -10.03 9.52
N VAL A 11 14.50 -10.65 8.33
CA VAL A 11 14.54 -9.92 7.07
C VAL A 11 13.26 -9.11 6.88
N LYS A 12 12.10 -9.66 7.23
CA LYS A 12 10.82 -8.94 7.20
C LYS A 12 10.85 -7.73 8.13
N GLU A 13 11.40 -7.87 9.35
CA GLU A 13 11.59 -6.75 10.29
C GLU A 13 12.46 -5.64 9.68
N LEU A 14 13.57 -6.00 9.01
CA LEU A 14 14.43 -5.03 8.33
C LEU A 14 13.70 -4.30 7.19
N PHE A 15 12.91 -5.02 6.39
CA PHE A 15 12.11 -4.41 5.34
C PHE A 15 11.03 -3.47 5.91
N ALA A 16 10.36 -3.88 7.00
CA ALA A 16 9.37 -3.04 7.67
C ALA A 16 10.01 -1.77 8.25
N ALA A 17 11.14 -1.90 8.97
CA ALA A 17 11.89 -0.78 9.51
C ALA A 17 12.43 0.15 8.41
N PHE A 18 12.93 -0.41 7.31
CA PHE A 18 13.36 0.36 6.14
C PHE A 18 12.20 1.15 5.53
N THR A 19 11.05 0.49 5.30
CA THR A 19 9.86 1.12 4.74
C THR A 19 9.40 2.30 5.62
N LYS A 20 9.31 2.07 6.93
CA LYS A 20 8.91 3.09 7.90
C LYS A 20 9.87 4.27 7.89
N ARG A 21 11.18 4.02 7.97
CA ARG A 21 12.21 5.07 7.93
C ARG A 21 12.15 5.88 6.64
N MET A 22 12.02 5.24 5.48
CA MET A 22 11.96 5.95 4.21
C MET A 22 10.73 6.83 4.10
N ARG A 23 9.57 6.36 4.57
CA ARG A 23 8.32 7.10 4.54
C ARG A 23 8.28 8.26 5.53
N GLU A 24 8.73 8.03 6.77
CA GLU A 24 8.60 9.00 7.86
C GLU A 24 9.77 10.00 7.93
N GLU A 25 11.01 9.52 7.76
CA GLU A 25 12.19 10.37 7.91
C GLU A 25 12.67 10.99 6.59
N ASN A 26 12.58 10.23 5.48
CA ASN A 26 13.07 10.66 4.18
C ASN A 26 11.97 11.18 3.23
N GLY A 27 10.69 11.07 3.62
CA GLY A 27 9.57 11.54 2.80
C GLY A 27 9.34 10.73 1.51
N ILE A 28 9.99 9.58 1.34
CA ILE A 28 9.85 8.73 0.15
C ILE A 28 8.66 7.80 0.34
N LYS A 29 7.58 8.03 -0.41
CA LYS A 29 6.31 7.34 -0.25
C LYS A 29 6.22 6.11 -1.16
N PHE A 30 6.09 4.93 -0.56
CA PHE A 30 5.86 3.63 -1.21
C PHE A 30 5.32 2.63 -0.19
N GLN A 31 4.74 1.53 -0.66
CA GLN A 31 4.33 0.42 0.20
C GLN A 31 5.18 -0.82 -0.08
N THR A 32 5.30 -1.70 0.92
CA THR A 32 6.04 -2.97 0.83
C THR A 32 5.09 -4.14 1.02
N VAL A 33 5.10 -5.09 0.09
CA VAL A 33 4.33 -6.33 0.13
C VAL A 33 5.18 -7.43 0.75
N MET A 34 4.65 -8.10 1.78
CA MET A 34 5.30 -9.18 2.52
C MET A 34 4.37 -10.38 2.65
N HIS A 35 4.93 -11.56 2.83
CA HIS A 35 4.18 -12.77 3.14
C HIS A 35 4.05 -12.96 4.65
N GLN A 36 2.80 -13.04 5.15
CA GLN A 36 2.46 -13.34 6.56
C GLN A 36 3.24 -12.45 7.56
N TYR A 37 3.05 -11.13 7.47
CA TYR A 37 3.69 -10.17 8.37
C TYR A 37 2.71 -9.05 8.81
N SER A 38 1.58 -9.44 9.38
CA SER A 38 0.53 -8.48 9.81
C SER A 38 0.90 -7.70 11.09
N GLN A 39 1.86 -8.19 11.89
CA GLN A 39 2.31 -7.53 13.12
C GLN A 39 3.03 -6.19 12.91
N ALA A 40 3.25 -5.77 11.67
CA ALA A 40 3.84 -4.47 11.37
C ALA A 40 2.98 -3.29 11.84
N ASP A 41 1.65 -3.46 11.86
CA ASP A 41 0.67 -2.43 12.26
C ASP A 41 0.98 -1.04 11.66
N TYR A 42 1.16 -1.03 10.33
CA TYR A 42 1.65 0.15 9.62
C TYR A 42 1.04 0.24 8.20
N GLU A 43 0.58 1.42 7.81
CA GLU A 43 -0.07 1.66 6.51
C GLU A 43 0.84 1.46 5.29
N GLY A 44 2.16 1.48 5.50
CA GLY A 44 3.14 1.23 4.45
C GLY A 44 3.43 -0.26 4.18
N ILE A 45 2.81 -1.18 4.94
CA ILE A 45 3.05 -2.62 4.82
C ILE A 45 1.77 -3.35 4.43
N ILE A 46 1.84 -4.18 3.40
CA ILE A 46 0.77 -5.07 2.94
C ILE A 46 1.19 -6.51 3.26
N SER A 47 0.40 -7.21 4.07
CA SER A 47 0.65 -8.59 4.47
C SER A 47 -0.25 -9.55 3.71
N VAL A 48 0.30 -10.30 2.77
CA VAL A 48 -0.42 -11.37 2.06
C VAL A 48 -0.43 -12.63 2.92
N GLU A 49 -1.61 -13.12 3.28
CA GLU A 49 -1.76 -14.24 4.21
C GLU A 49 -1.76 -15.61 3.53
N ASN A 50 -2.39 -15.71 2.35
CA ASN A 50 -2.50 -16.99 1.64
C ASN A 50 -1.14 -17.51 1.20
N GLN A 51 -1.03 -18.83 1.18
CA GLN A 51 0.09 -19.57 0.60
C GLN A 51 -0.30 -20.10 -0.77
N THR A 52 0.69 -20.43 -1.58
CA THR A 52 0.52 -21.25 -2.79
C THR A 52 1.10 -22.64 -2.56
N GLU A 53 0.76 -23.58 -3.45
CA GLU A 53 1.26 -24.97 -3.34
C GLU A 53 2.73 -25.06 -3.71
N GLU A 54 3.14 -24.30 -4.74
CA GLU A 54 4.46 -24.37 -5.36
C GLU A 54 5.51 -23.53 -4.62
N ASP A 55 5.15 -22.29 -4.28
CA ASP A 55 6.00 -21.33 -3.53
C ASP A 55 5.15 -20.62 -2.48
N PRO A 56 5.28 -20.92 -1.19
CA PRO A 56 4.44 -20.34 -0.15
C PRO A 56 4.34 -18.81 -0.18
N GLY A 57 5.39 -18.12 -0.64
CA GLY A 57 5.44 -16.66 -0.76
C GLY A 57 5.14 -16.11 -2.16
N GLY A 58 4.82 -16.95 -3.13
CA GLY A 58 4.70 -16.55 -4.54
C GLY A 58 3.68 -15.45 -4.83
N LEU A 59 2.60 -15.37 -4.02
CA LEU A 59 1.56 -14.35 -4.16
C LEU A 59 2.05 -12.91 -3.96
N ILE A 60 3.15 -12.68 -3.26
CA ILE A 60 3.66 -11.32 -3.04
C ILE A 60 4.05 -10.64 -4.34
N TYR A 61 4.57 -11.38 -5.32
CA TYR A 61 4.97 -10.83 -6.61
C TYR A 61 3.77 -10.36 -7.42
N TRP A 62 2.73 -11.21 -7.46
CA TRP A 62 1.49 -10.87 -8.14
C TRP A 62 0.80 -9.67 -7.46
N THR A 63 0.71 -9.71 -6.13
CA THR A 63 0.09 -8.62 -5.35
C THR A 63 0.82 -7.29 -5.56
N ALA A 64 2.15 -7.30 -5.49
CA ALA A 64 2.95 -6.10 -5.74
C ALA A 64 2.78 -5.57 -7.17
N GLY A 65 2.71 -6.46 -8.17
CA GLY A 65 2.42 -6.09 -9.56
C GLY A 65 1.01 -5.51 -9.72
N ALA A 66 0.01 -6.11 -9.07
CA ALA A 66 -1.37 -5.64 -9.09
C ALA A 66 -1.52 -4.26 -8.44
N GLU A 67 -0.88 -4.04 -7.28
CA GLU A 67 -0.84 -2.75 -6.58
C GLU A 67 -0.10 -1.67 -7.40
N ALA A 68 1.03 -2.02 -8.01
CA ALA A 68 1.80 -1.09 -8.83
C ALA A 68 1.07 -0.67 -10.13
N ALA A 69 0.26 -1.57 -10.67
CA ALA A 69 -0.52 -1.33 -11.89
C ALA A 69 -1.90 -0.69 -11.62
N CYS A 70 -2.32 -0.62 -10.34
CA CYS A 70 -3.60 -0.07 -9.95
C CYS A 70 -3.62 1.45 -10.10
N ALA A 71 -4.60 2.01 -10.78
CA ALA A 71 -4.75 3.45 -10.90
C ALA A 71 -5.08 4.09 -9.53
N VAL A 72 -4.77 5.37 -9.37
CA VAL A 72 -4.91 6.08 -8.08
C VAL A 72 -6.33 6.04 -7.54
N ASN A 73 -7.33 6.10 -8.44
CA ASN A 73 -8.75 6.08 -8.12
C ASN A 73 -9.37 4.67 -8.12
N GLU A 74 -8.56 3.62 -8.28
CA GLU A 74 -9.01 2.23 -8.31
C GLU A 74 -8.52 1.45 -7.08
N THR A 75 -9.04 0.25 -6.91
CA THR A 75 -8.64 -0.72 -5.89
C THR A 75 -8.42 -2.09 -6.53
N ILE A 76 -7.55 -2.89 -5.94
CA ILE A 76 -7.41 -4.31 -6.34
C ILE A 76 -8.45 -5.22 -5.66
N GLU A 77 -9.37 -4.67 -4.85
CA GLU A 77 -10.46 -5.44 -4.25
C GLU A 77 -11.26 -6.15 -5.33
N ASN A 78 -11.60 -7.41 -5.11
CA ASN A 78 -12.29 -8.30 -6.05
C ASN A 78 -11.54 -8.57 -7.38
N LYS A 79 -10.28 -8.17 -7.52
CA LYS A 79 -9.47 -8.47 -8.71
C LYS A 79 -9.24 -9.98 -8.80
N VAL A 80 -9.44 -10.54 -9.99
CA VAL A 80 -9.19 -11.96 -10.26
C VAL A 80 -7.68 -12.22 -10.27
N TYR A 81 -7.26 -13.25 -9.55
CA TYR A 81 -5.90 -13.76 -9.63
C TYR A 81 -5.72 -14.51 -10.95
N ASN A 82 -4.76 -14.08 -11.74
CA ASN A 82 -4.39 -14.67 -13.02
C ASN A 82 -2.91 -15.07 -13.08
N GLY A 83 -2.31 -15.30 -11.92
CA GLY A 83 -0.93 -15.76 -11.81
C GLY A 83 -0.78 -17.25 -12.07
N GLU A 84 0.44 -17.75 -11.99
CA GLU A 84 0.83 -19.12 -12.34
C GLU A 84 0.71 -20.11 -11.18
N TYR A 85 0.58 -19.62 -9.93
CA TYR A 85 0.58 -20.47 -8.74
C TYR A 85 -0.82 -20.90 -8.32
N THR A 86 -0.94 -22.08 -7.71
CA THR A 86 -2.18 -22.57 -7.10
C THR A 86 -2.36 -21.99 -5.70
N VAL A 87 -3.35 -21.13 -5.54
CA VAL A 87 -3.60 -20.42 -4.27
C VAL A 87 -4.41 -21.29 -3.31
N LYS A 88 -3.95 -21.45 -2.08
CA LYS A 88 -4.70 -22.09 -1.00
C LYS A 88 -5.77 -21.14 -0.47
N THR A 89 -7.03 -21.52 -0.64
CA THR A 89 -8.20 -20.67 -0.29
C THR A 89 -9.16 -21.33 0.68
N GLU A 90 -8.74 -22.40 1.39
CA GLU A 90 -9.56 -23.13 2.34
C GLU A 90 -9.70 -22.36 3.67
N TYR A 91 -10.43 -21.25 3.64
CA TYR A 91 -10.77 -20.45 4.82
C TYR A 91 -12.27 -20.47 5.08
N THR A 92 -12.65 -20.57 6.34
CA THR A 92 -14.04 -20.33 6.78
C THR A 92 -14.34 -18.82 6.75
N GLN A 93 -15.63 -18.47 6.71
CA GLN A 93 -16.07 -17.06 6.76
C GLN A 93 -15.57 -16.36 8.05
N ALA A 94 -15.52 -17.07 9.17
CA ALA A 94 -14.98 -16.53 10.41
C ALA A 94 -13.49 -16.18 10.30
N GLN A 95 -12.68 -17.07 9.71
CA GLN A 95 -11.25 -16.84 9.49
C GLN A 95 -10.99 -15.69 8.51
N LEU A 96 -11.81 -15.56 7.45
CA LEU A 96 -11.71 -14.43 6.52
C LEU A 96 -12.02 -13.10 7.23
N SER A 97 -13.08 -13.06 8.04
CA SER A 97 -13.45 -11.85 8.81
C SER A 97 -12.39 -11.48 9.86
N GLU A 98 -11.87 -12.46 10.58
CA GLU A 98 -10.78 -12.28 11.54
C GLU A 98 -9.50 -11.78 10.84
N GLY A 99 -9.17 -12.35 9.69
CA GLY A 99 -8.01 -11.94 8.91
C GLY A 99 -8.09 -10.49 8.45
N ILE A 100 -9.26 -10.03 7.96
CA ILE A 100 -9.48 -8.62 7.61
C ILE A 100 -9.27 -7.73 8.84
N THR A 101 -9.85 -8.08 9.98
CA THR A 101 -9.71 -7.32 11.22
C THR A 101 -8.25 -7.25 11.71
N ALA A 102 -7.47 -8.28 11.43
CA ALA A 102 -6.04 -8.36 11.74
C ALA A 102 -5.13 -7.71 10.67
N GLY A 103 -5.67 -6.95 9.72
CA GLY A 103 -4.89 -6.25 8.69
C GLY A 103 -4.21 -7.18 7.68
N LYS A 104 -4.83 -8.32 7.36
CA LYS A 104 -4.30 -9.32 6.44
C LYS A 104 -4.99 -9.22 5.08
N LEU A 105 -4.21 -9.03 4.01
CA LEU A 105 -4.71 -9.14 2.65
C LEU A 105 -4.92 -10.62 2.33
N LEU A 106 -6.14 -10.98 1.96
CA LEU A 106 -6.57 -12.34 1.73
C LEU A 106 -7.12 -12.53 0.32
N PHE A 107 -6.87 -13.70 -0.23
CA PHE A 107 -7.53 -14.21 -1.42
C PHE A 107 -8.57 -15.24 -1.02
N HIS A 108 -9.70 -15.24 -1.72
CA HIS A 108 -10.78 -16.18 -1.50
C HIS A 108 -11.32 -16.73 -2.83
N LYS A 109 -12.02 -17.83 -2.76
CA LYS A 109 -12.62 -18.45 -3.94
C LYS A 109 -14.04 -17.92 -4.16
N VAL A 110 -14.34 -17.47 -5.38
CA VAL A 110 -15.65 -17.03 -5.83
C VAL A 110 -16.01 -17.80 -7.10
N GLY A 111 -16.90 -18.79 -6.98
CA GLY A 111 -17.13 -19.75 -8.07
C GLY A 111 -15.85 -20.54 -8.38
N ASP A 112 -15.39 -20.44 -9.61
CA ASP A 112 -14.15 -21.10 -10.06
C ASP A 112 -12.93 -20.18 -10.05
N GLU A 113 -13.10 -18.92 -9.66
CA GLU A 113 -12.03 -17.93 -9.65
C GLU A 113 -11.51 -17.64 -8.24
N VAL A 114 -10.23 -17.33 -8.15
CA VAL A 114 -9.61 -16.80 -6.93
C VAL A 114 -9.53 -15.28 -7.06
N ARG A 115 -9.98 -14.56 -6.03
CA ARG A 115 -10.06 -13.10 -6.04
C ARG A 115 -9.49 -12.50 -4.76
N VAL A 116 -9.02 -11.25 -4.84
CA VAL A 116 -8.64 -10.46 -3.67
C VAL A 116 -9.91 -10.15 -2.86
N LEU A 117 -9.90 -10.45 -1.57
CA LEU A 117 -11.05 -10.24 -0.69
C LEU A 117 -11.21 -8.77 -0.29
N ARG A 118 -10.14 -8.13 0.18
CA ARG A 118 -10.09 -6.71 0.53
C ARG A 118 -8.71 -6.15 0.21
N ASP A 119 -8.66 -4.91 -0.27
CA ASP A 119 -7.43 -4.16 -0.57
C ASP A 119 -7.00 -3.35 0.66
N ILE A 120 -6.32 -4.01 1.60
CA ILE A 120 -5.94 -3.46 2.91
C ILE A 120 -4.46 -3.68 3.23
N ASN A 121 -3.95 -2.78 4.08
CA ASN A 121 -2.62 -2.87 4.69
C ASN A 121 -2.71 -3.39 6.14
N THR A 122 -1.56 -3.41 6.85
CA THR A 122 -1.47 -3.98 8.19
C THR A 122 -1.88 -3.03 9.32
N LEU A 123 -2.31 -1.80 9.04
CA LEU A 123 -2.71 -0.85 10.08
C LEU A 123 -4.02 -1.29 10.74
N THR A 124 -3.96 -1.55 12.04
CA THR A 124 -5.09 -1.95 12.88
C THR A 124 -5.25 -1.08 14.13
N SER A 125 -4.19 -0.41 14.56
CA SER A 125 -4.20 0.54 15.68
C SER A 125 -4.55 1.95 15.19
N TYR A 126 -5.84 2.28 15.26
CA TYR A 126 -6.33 3.58 14.80
C TYR A 126 -6.14 4.67 15.84
N THR A 127 -5.84 5.88 15.38
CA THR A 127 -5.70 7.09 16.20
C THR A 127 -6.63 8.19 15.68
N ALA A 128 -6.69 9.32 16.40
CA ALA A 128 -7.46 10.48 15.94
C ALA A 128 -6.93 11.07 14.62
N GLU A 129 -5.64 10.89 14.34
CA GLU A 129 -4.98 11.38 13.12
C GLU A 129 -4.97 10.34 11.99
N LYS A 130 -4.95 9.04 12.34
CA LYS A 130 -4.96 7.91 11.40
C LYS A 130 -6.16 7.01 11.73
N GLY A 131 -7.31 7.32 11.16
CA GLY A 131 -8.53 6.54 11.31
C GLY A 131 -8.54 5.26 10.46
N ASN A 132 -9.67 4.57 10.49
CA ASN A 132 -9.86 3.30 9.74
C ASN A 132 -9.61 3.45 8.23
N ASP A 133 -9.82 4.63 7.65
CA ASP A 133 -9.59 4.87 6.22
C ASP A 133 -8.12 4.64 5.81
N PHE A 134 -7.18 4.81 6.74
CA PHE A 134 -5.75 4.54 6.51
C PHE A 134 -5.41 3.05 6.40
N SER A 135 -6.31 2.14 6.75
CA SER A 135 -6.14 0.71 6.49
C SER A 135 -6.37 0.32 5.02
N SER A 136 -7.00 1.18 4.21
CA SER A 136 -7.20 0.97 2.79
C SER A 136 -5.96 1.32 1.97
N ASN A 137 -5.48 0.40 1.12
CA ASN A 137 -4.36 0.66 0.22
C ASN A 137 -4.70 1.74 -0.82
N GLN A 138 -5.95 1.82 -1.27
CA GLN A 138 -6.40 2.89 -2.16
C GLN A 138 -6.21 4.27 -1.51
N THR A 139 -6.60 4.44 -0.24
CA THR A 139 -6.41 5.70 0.48
C THR A 139 -4.93 6.05 0.57
N ILE A 140 -4.07 5.09 0.91
CA ILE A 140 -2.62 5.32 1.00
C ILE A 140 -2.03 5.66 -0.36
N ARG A 141 -2.47 5.00 -1.44
CA ARG A 141 -2.03 5.29 -2.82
C ARG A 141 -2.35 6.72 -3.23
N VAL A 142 -3.56 7.20 -2.92
CA VAL A 142 -3.97 8.60 -3.19
C VAL A 142 -3.10 9.58 -2.39
N LEU A 143 -2.92 9.35 -1.09
CA LEU A 143 -2.11 10.21 -0.24
C LEU A 143 -0.63 10.24 -0.64
N ASP A 144 -0.08 9.07 -0.98
CA ASP A 144 1.30 8.95 -1.44
C ASP A 144 1.51 9.65 -2.80
N GLN A 145 0.55 9.54 -3.71
CA GLN A 145 0.57 10.25 -5.00
C GLN A 145 0.55 11.76 -4.79
N ILE A 146 -0.37 12.27 -3.98
CA ILE A 146 -0.45 13.71 -3.65
C ILE A 146 0.88 14.19 -3.08
N GLY A 147 1.44 13.47 -2.11
CA GLY A 147 2.72 13.83 -1.50
C GLY A 147 3.87 13.89 -2.49
N ASN A 148 3.99 12.88 -3.35
CA ASN A 148 5.03 12.80 -4.37
C ASN A 148 4.88 13.90 -5.43
N ASP A 149 3.66 14.19 -5.87
CA ASP A 149 3.41 15.20 -6.90
C ASP A 149 3.63 16.62 -6.37
N ILE A 150 3.22 16.91 -5.13
CA ILE A 150 3.54 18.20 -4.48
C ILE A 150 5.06 18.38 -4.35
N ALA A 151 5.78 17.33 -3.93
CA ALA A 151 7.24 17.37 -3.88
C ALA A 151 7.86 17.63 -5.26
N ALA A 152 7.33 16.98 -6.31
CA ALA A 152 7.77 17.20 -7.68
C ALA A 152 7.47 18.63 -8.17
N ILE A 153 6.28 19.18 -7.88
CA ILE A 153 5.94 20.58 -8.21
C ILE A 153 6.93 21.52 -7.53
N PHE A 154 7.17 21.35 -6.22
CA PHE A 154 8.09 22.19 -5.47
C PHE A 154 9.52 22.11 -6.03
N ASN A 155 10.06 20.92 -6.19
CA ASN A 155 11.43 20.70 -6.67
C ASN A 155 11.66 21.22 -8.09
N ASN A 156 10.68 21.03 -8.98
CA ASN A 156 10.84 21.37 -10.38
C ASN A 156 10.55 22.83 -10.71
N ARG A 157 9.66 23.50 -9.97
CA ARG A 157 9.19 24.85 -10.30
C ARG A 157 9.67 25.92 -9.34
N TYR A 158 9.87 25.59 -8.05
CA TYR A 158 10.11 26.56 -6.98
C TYR A 158 11.52 26.52 -6.41
N LEU A 159 12.04 25.35 -6.10
CA LEU A 159 13.34 25.22 -5.42
C LEU A 159 14.46 25.83 -6.26
N GLY A 160 15.11 26.87 -5.71
CA GLY A 160 16.19 27.60 -6.38
C GLY A 160 15.78 28.47 -7.57
N LYS A 161 14.47 28.62 -7.85
CA LYS A 161 13.94 29.38 -8.99
C LYS A 161 13.05 30.56 -8.60
N ILE A 162 12.29 30.42 -7.52
CA ILE A 162 11.34 31.42 -7.04
C ILE A 162 11.73 31.82 -5.63
N PRO A 163 11.80 33.15 -5.32
CA PRO A 163 12.08 33.64 -3.99
C PRO A 163 11.06 33.14 -2.96
N ASN A 164 11.50 32.87 -1.72
CA ASN A 164 10.61 32.50 -0.63
C ASN A 164 10.00 33.78 0.02
N ASP A 165 9.27 34.53 -0.76
CA ASP A 165 8.46 35.65 -0.34
C ASP A 165 6.97 35.30 -0.31
N GLU A 166 6.13 36.28 0.03
CA GLU A 166 4.68 36.08 0.09
C GLU A 166 4.10 35.71 -1.27
N ALA A 167 4.55 36.37 -2.34
CA ALA A 167 4.07 36.08 -3.71
C ALA A 167 4.46 34.66 -4.17
N GLY A 168 5.70 34.25 -3.89
CA GLY A 168 6.17 32.89 -4.18
C GLY A 168 5.37 31.80 -3.44
N ARG A 169 5.06 32.03 -2.14
CA ARG A 169 4.24 31.09 -1.35
C ARG A 169 2.79 31.03 -1.84
N VAL A 170 2.19 32.16 -2.20
CA VAL A 170 0.83 32.19 -2.79
C VAL A 170 0.80 31.49 -4.15
N SER A 171 1.84 31.66 -4.97
CA SER A 171 1.96 30.95 -6.24
C SER A 171 2.02 29.44 -6.05
N LEU A 172 2.86 28.95 -5.12
CA LEU A 172 2.95 27.52 -4.79
C LEU A 172 1.60 26.96 -4.29
N TRP A 173 0.94 27.72 -3.40
CA TRP A 173 -0.38 27.33 -2.90
C TRP A 173 -1.40 27.17 -4.04
N ASN A 174 -1.44 28.11 -4.97
CA ASN A 174 -2.35 28.05 -6.13
C ASN A 174 -2.04 26.87 -7.06
N ASP A 175 -0.75 26.56 -7.28
CA ASP A 175 -0.35 25.40 -8.07
C ASP A 175 -0.81 24.09 -7.40
N ILE A 176 -0.64 23.96 -6.09
CA ILE A 176 -1.08 22.81 -5.31
C ILE A 176 -2.62 22.67 -5.36
N VAL A 177 -3.36 23.76 -5.13
CA VAL A 177 -4.82 23.76 -5.17
C VAL A 177 -5.33 23.38 -6.57
N THR A 178 -4.67 23.87 -7.62
CA THR A 178 -5.03 23.57 -9.00
C THR A 178 -4.80 22.08 -9.29
N TYR A 179 -3.67 21.52 -8.86
CA TYR A 179 -3.35 20.10 -8.99
C TYR A 179 -4.39 19.22 -8.29
N VAL A 180 -4.69 19.49 -7.01
CA VAL A 180 -5.67 18.69 -6.25
C VAL A 180 -7.08 18.75 -6.84
N LYS A 181 -7.48 19.86 -7.48
CA LYS A 181 -8.78 19.97 -8.17
C LYS A 181 -8.85 19.16 -9.48
N GLN A 182 -7.72 18.77 -10.04
CA GLN A 182 -7.65 18.01 -11.30
C GLN A 182 -7.54 16.48 -11.06
N MET A 183 -7.27 16.04 -9.81
CA MET A 183 -7.32 14.64 -9.41
C MET A 183 -8.76 14.13 -9.31
#